data_68bc432e1098f766e6e557deff31e202
#
_entry.id   68bc432e1098f766e6e557deff31e202
#
_cell.length_a   1.000
_cell.length_b   1.000
_cell.length_c   1.000
_cell.angle_alpha   90.00
_cell.angle_beta   90.00
_cell.angle_gamma   90.00
#
_symmetry.space_group_name_H-M   'P 1'
#
loop_
_entity.id
_entity.type
_entity.pdbx_description
1 polymer ?
#
loop_
_entity_poly.entity_id
_entity_poly.type
_entity_poly.pdbx_seq_one_letter_code
_entity_poly.pdbx_strand_id
1 'polypeptide(L)'
;MGKKITMTIPTKITMVRLVMIPFVILCYCLQSLNEYLFILTSALFLIASMTDYLDGHIARKYNMVSDLGKLLDPIADKVLVAAGLFIVIDGGYIPVDYFALICTTIIIAREFMIGVIRQMAALKKVVLAADKLGKIKTATTMFALTFLLLSANDNIVFEVFRYVGTVLFALATLFTLISGLNYLIKNFDLILSDDIKKNQQKKSEKEQDGQLTETVHTDNAQAVLNEEQTVQTQNGEVGK
;
A
#
# COMPACT_ATOMS: atom_id res chain seq x y z
N MET A 1 -16.09 -4.04 -31.52
CA MET A 1 -17.08 -4.65 -30.60
C MET A 1 -16.80 -4.14 -29.21
N GLY A 2 -17.57 -3.15 -28.71
CA GLY A 2 -17.38 -2.59 -27.37
C GLY A 2 -17.84 -3.60 -26.32
N LYS A 3 -16.91 -4.10 -25.51
CA LYS A 3 -17.20 -4.95 -24.37
C LYS A 3 -18.03 -4.11 -23.38
N LYS A 4 -19.32 -4.38 -23.23
CA LYS A 4 -20.16 -3.74 -22.20
C LYS A 4 -19.53 -4.05 -20.85
N ILE A 5 -18.96 -3.03 -20.20
CA ILE A 5 -18.44 -3.10 -18.83
C ILE A 5 -19.66 -3.21 -17.92
N THR A 6 -20.05 -4.43 -17.57
CA THR A 6 -21.09 -4.66 -16.56
C THR A 6 -20.49 -4.43 -15.19
N MET A 7 -20.79 -3.27 -14.60
CA MET A 7 -20.38 -2.98 -13.22
C MET A 7 -21.15 -3.88 -12.25
N THR A 8 -20.42 -4.66 -11.45
CA THR A 8 -21.00 -5.48 -10.38
C THR A 8 -21.49 -4.59 -9.22
N ILE A 9 -22.43 -5.09 -8.42
CA ILE A 9 -22.98 -4.34 -7.27
C ILE A 9 -21.85 -3.85 -6.32
N PRO A 10 -20.87 -4.69 -5.91
CA PRO A 10 -19.76 -4.21 -5.09
C PRO A 10 -19.00 -3.03 -5.71
N THR A 11 -18.68 -3.11 -7.02
CA THR A 11 -17.97 -2.02 -7.71
C THR A 11 -18.75 -0.70 -7.70
N LYS A 12 -20.09 -0.76 -7.79
CA LYS A 12 -20.93 0.45 -7.68
C LYS A 12 -20.84 1.06 -6.28
N ILE A 13 -20.83 0.22 -5.24
CA ILE A 13 -20.73 0.69 -3.84
C ILE A 13 -19.36 1.36 -3.61
N THR A 14 -18.27 0.77 -4.11
CA THR A 14 -16.94 1.40 -4.03
C THR A 14 -16.89 2.75 -4.76
N MET A 15 -17.54 2.85 -5.93
CA MET A 15 -17.65 4.13 -6.67
C MET A 15 -18.44 5.17 -5.88
N VAL A 16 -19.55 4.79 -5.23
CA VAL A 16 -20.32 5.69 -4.36
C VAL A 16 -19.44 6.19 -3.21
N ARG A 17 -18.66 5.32 -2.55
CA ARG A 17 -17.71 5.72 -1.51
C ARG A 17 -16.68 6.73 -2.03
N LEU A 18 -16.11 6.49 -3.20
CA LEU A 18 -15.11 7.40 -3.79
C LEU A 18 -15.71 8.79 -4.07
N VAL A 19 -17.00 8.84 -4.46
CA VAL A 19 -17.74 10.10 -4.63
C VAL A 19 -18.08 10.73 -3.28
N MET A 20 -18.37 9.94 -2.23
CA MET A 20 -18.67 10.47 -0.89
C MET A 20 -17.47 11.17 -0.22
N ILE A 21 -16.22 10.75 -0.52
CA ILE A 21 -15.02 11.35 0.08
C ILE A 21 -14.95 12.87 -0.14
N PRO A 22 -15.04 13.40 -1.38
CA PRO A 22 -15.04 14.85 -1.61
C PRO A 22 -16.24 15.55 -0.93
N PHE A 23 -17.39 14.89 -0.77
CA PHE A 23 -18.51 15.47 -0.02
C PHE A 23 -18.21 15.57 1.47
N VAL A 24 -17.54 14.59 2.09
CA VAL A 24 -17.07 14.66 3.47
C VAL A 24 -16.14 15.85 3.65
N ILE A 25 -15.16 16.03 2.76
CA ILE A 25 -14.21 17.15 2.79
C ILE A 25 -14.95 18.48 2.59
N LEU A 26 -15.90 18.54 1.64
CA LEU A 26 -16.68 19.74 1.37
C LEU A 26 -17.52 20.15 2.61
N CYS A 27 -18.21 19.21 3.25
CA CYS A 27 -18.97 19.47 4.48
C CYS A 27 -18.05 19.98 5.59
N TYR A 28 -16.85 19.42 5.73
CA TYR A 28 -15.85 19.90 6.67
C TYR A 28 -15.43 21.36 6.36
N CYS A 29 -15.07 21.67 5.12
CA CYS A 29 -14.69 23.04 4.74
C CYS A 29 -15.80 24.07 4.92
N LEU A 30 -17.06 23.66 4.82
CA LEU A 30 -18.23 24.52 4.97
C LEU A 30 -18.73 24.60 6.43
N GLN A 31 -18.14 23.88 7.39
CA GLN A 31 -18.64 23.87 8.76
C GLN A 31 -18.60 25.24 9.46
N SER A 32 -17.75 26.17 8.99
CA SER A 32 -17.75 27.57 9.44
C SER A 32 -19.02 28.34 9.09
N LEU A 33 -19.77 27.88 8.09
CA LEU A 33 -21.04 28.51 7.65
C LEU A 33 -22.24 28.01 8.45
N ASN A 34 -22.18 26.81 8.99
CA ASN A 34 -23.26 26.19 9.74
C ASN A 34 -22.74 25.23 10.82
N GLU A 35 -23.08 25.51 12.04
CA GLU A 35 -22.72 24.74 13.23
C GLU A 35 -23.05 23.23 13.15
N TYR A 36 -24.10 22.87 12.41
CA TYR A 36 -24.53 21.46 12.32
C TYR A 36 -23.78 20.64 11.25
N LEU A 37 -22.94 21.26 10.43
CA LEU A 37 -22.23 20.53 9.35
C LEU A 37 -21.20 19.54 9.89
N PHE A 38 -20.69 19.72 11.10
CA PHE A 38 -19.79 18.73 11.72
C PHE A 38 -20.51 17.38 11.97
N ILE A 39 -21.80 17.41 12.35
CA ILE A 39 -22.60 16.20 12.51
C ILE A 39 -22.76 15.49 11.17
N LEU A 40 -23.04 16.26 10.11
CA LEU A 40 -23.17 15.73 8.76
C LEU A 40 -21.84 15.15 8.26
N THR A 41 -20.70 15.83 8.51
CA THR A 41 -19.37 15.35 8.18
C THR A 41 -19.07 14.02 8.86
N SER A 42 -19.31 13.92 10.16
CA SER A 42 -19.14 12.68 10.95
C SER A 42 -20.06 11.57 10.47
N ALA A 43 -21.34 11.87 10.21
CA ALA A 43 -22.31 10.90 9.73
C ALA A 43 -21.94 10.36 8.34
N LEU A 44 -21.56 11.24 7.40
CA LEU A 44 -21.12 10.84 6.05
C LEU A 44 -19.86 9.98 6.11
N PHE A 45 -18.88 10.34 6.96
CA PHE A 45 -17.67 9.56 7.17
C PHE A 45 -18.00 8.17 7.73
N LEU A 46 -18.87 8.08 8.74
CA LEU A 46 -19.31 6.81 9.31
C LEU A 46 -20.03 5.94 8.28
N ILE A 47 -20.98 6.51 7.52
CA ILE A 47 -21.70 5.78 6.47
C ILE A 47 -20.73 5.27 5.40
N ALA A 48 -19.79 6.11 4.94
CA ALA A 48 -18.78 5.70 3.98
C ALA A 48 -17.89 4.55 4.50
N SER A 49 -17.53 4.60 5.79
CA SER A 49 -16.75 3.55 6.45
C SER A 49 -17.53 2.24 6.60
N MET A 50 -18.81 2.32 6.97
CA MET A 50 -19.68 1.13 7.09
C MET A 50 -19.98 0.48 5.72
N THR A 51 -20.06 1.29 4.67
CA THR A 51 -20.29 0.80 3.31
C THR A 51 -19.18 -0.15 2.86
N ASP A 52 -17.92 0.11 3.26
CA ASP A 52 -16.77 -0.79 2.99
C ASP A 52 -16.94 -2.17 3.61
N TYR A 53 -17.44 -2.23 4.83
CA TYR A 53 -17.69 -3.51 5.50
C TYR A 53 -18.80 -4.32 4.80
N LEU A 54 -19.84 -3.62 4.32
CA LEU A 54 -20.99 -4.25 3.66
C LEU A 54 -20.64 -4.78 2.25
N ASP A 55 -19.92 -3.99 1.43
CA ASP A 55 -19.58 -4.41 0.07
C ASP A 55 -18.59 -5.59 0.06
N GLY A 56 -17.61 -5.59 0.96
CA GLY A 56 -16.70 -6.72 1.14
C GLY A 56 -17.43 -8.01 1.59
N HIS A 57 -18.51 -7.90 2.37
CA HIS A 57 -19.32 -9.04 2.75
C HIS A 57 -20.19 -9.56 1.58
N ILE A 58 -20.84 -8.65 0.85
CA ILE A 58 -21.69 -8.94 -0.30
C ILE A 58 -20.86 -9.56 -1.45
N ALA A 59 -19.70 -8.97 -1.76
CA ALA A 59 -18.82 -9.48 -2.81
C ALA A 59 -18.39 -10.93 -2.59
N ARG A 60 -18.06 -11.29 -1.34
CA ARG A 60 -17.68 -12.65 -0.96
C ARG A 60 -18.85 -13.62 -1.02
N LYS A 61 -20.05 -13.19 -0.59
CA LYS A 61 -21.24 -14.03 -0.55
C LYS A 61 -21.76 -14.41 -1.95
N TYR A 62 -21.65 -13.48 -2.91
CA TYR A 62 -22.20 -13.65 -4.26
C TYR A 62 -21.17 -13.93 -5.34
N ASN A 63 -19.87 -14.06 -5.00
CA ASN A 63 -18.77 -14.26 -5.97
C ASN A 63 -18.76 -13.23 -7.13
N MET A 64 -19.27 -12.02 -6.88
CA MET A 64 -19.38 -10.94 -7.86
C MET A 64 -18.18 -10.00 -7.75
N VAL A 65 -17.02 -10.44 -8.19
CA VAL A 65 -15.80 -9.62 -8.13
C VAL A 65 -15.43 -9.18 -9.53
N SER A 66 -15.43 -7.87 -9.79
CA SER A 66 -14.90 -7.30 -11.03
C SER A 66 -13.43 -6.92 -10.89
N ASP A 67 -12.67 -6.94 -11.99
CA ASP A 67 -11.24 -6.56 -11.96
C ASP A 67 -11.07 -5.08 -11.61
N LEU A 68 -12.00 -4.21 -12.04
CA LEU A 68 -12.05 -2.81 -11.66
C LEU A 68 -12.31 -2.64 -10.14
N GLY A 69 -13.22 -3.41 -9.56
CA GLY A 69 -13.49 -3.39 -8.12
C GLY A 69 -12.27 -3.78 -7.31
N LYS A 70 -11.58 -4.87 -7.67
CA LYS A 70 -10.34 -5.30 -7.00
C LYS A 70 -9.27 -4.22 -6.92
N LEU A 71 -9.22 -3.33 -7.93
CA LEU A 71 -8.26 -2.24 -7.98
C LEU A 71 -8.73 -1.03 -7.15
N LEU A 72 -10.03 -0.68 -7.24
CA LEU A 72 -10.58 0.53 -6.63
C LEU A 72 -10.81 0.39 -5.12
N ASP A 73 -11.23 -0.80 -4.63
CA ASP A 73 -11.50 -1.03 -3.21
C ASP A 73 -10.31 -0.65 -2.30
N PRO A 74 -9.06 -1.15 -2.54
CA PRO A 74 -7.93 -0.80 -1.69
C PRO A 74 -7.55 0.68 -1.76
N ILE A 75 -7.90 1.37 -2.84
CA ILE A 75 -7.63 2.80 -3.01
C ILE A 75 -8.67 3.61 -2.25
N ALA A 76 -9.96 3.33 -2.46
CA ALA A 76 -11.06 4.05 -1.83
C ALA A 76 -11.00 3.99 -0.30
N ASP A 77 -10.70 2.81 0.28
CA ASP A 77 -10.52 2.62 1.72
C ASP A 77 -9.38 3.50 2.26
N LYS A 78 -8.21 3.48 1.63
CA LYS A 78 -7.06 4.29 2.08
C LYS A 78 -7.30 5.79 1.94
N VAL A 79 -7.97 6.23 0.88
CA VAL A 79 -8.26 7.66 0.66
C VAL A 79 -9.28 8.16 1.67
N LEU A 80 -10.30 7.36 2.04
CA LEU A 80 -11.27 7.72 3.07
C LEU A 80 -10.60 7.91 4.43
N VAL A 81 -9.76 6.95 4.85
CA VAL A 81 -9.02 7.04 6.12
C VAL A 81 -8.08 8.24 6.11
N ALA A 82 -7.34 8.45 5.03
CA ALA A 82 -6.42 9.59 4.90
C ALA A 82 -7.18 10.93 5.00
N ALA A 83 -8.33 11.06 4.34
CA ALA A 83 -9.16 12.25 4.43
C ALA A 83 -9.59 12.52 5.88
N GLY A 84 -10.08 11.51 6.61
CA GLY A 84 -10.43 11.64 8.01
C GLY A 84 -9.26 12.04 8.91
N LEU A 85 -8.07 11.45 8.68
CA LEU A 85 -6.84 11.77 9.40
C LEU A 85 -6.39 13.23 9.17
N PHE A 86 -6.45 13.72 7.93
CA PHE A 86 -6.11 15.10 7.61
C PHE A 86 -7.09 16.09 8.21
N ILE A 87 -8.39 15.79 8.19
CA ILE A 87 -9.42 16.61 8.85
C ILE A 87 -9.16 16.71 10.37
N VAL A 88 -8.75 15.61 11.00
CA VAL A 88 -8.44 15.62 12.46
C VAL A 88 -7.24 16.48 12.78
N ILE A 89 -6.22 16.51 11.90
CA ILE A 89 -5.04 17.38 12.07
C ILE A 89 -5.44 18.85 11.90
N ASP A 90 -6.12 19.16 10.80
CA ASP A 90 -6.50 20.53 10.44
C ASP A 90 -7.48 21.14 11.44
N GLY A 91 -8.45 20.34 11.91
CA GLY A 91 -9.45 20.74 12.88
C GLY A 91 -8.94 20.91 14.31
N GLY A 92 -7.72 20.46 14.62
CA GLY A 92 -7.15 20.59 15.97
C GLY A 92 -7.95 19.87 17.07
N TYR A 93 -8.66 18.79 16.72
CA TYR A 93 -9.57 18.11 17.66
C TYR A 93 -8.86 17.39 18.80
N ILE A 94 -7.57 17.14 18.69
CA ILE A 94 -6.77 16.48 19.73
C ILE A 94 -6.02 17.56 20.52
N PRO A 95 -6.19 17.63 21.86
CA PRO A 95 -5.67 18.72 22.69
C PRO A 95 -4.16 18.62 22.99
N VAL A 96 -3.43 17.76 22.29
CA VAL A 96 -1.98 17.56 22.49
C VAL A 96 -1.23 17.94 21.21
N ASP A 97 -0.34 18.93 21.33
CA ASP A 97 0.46 19.42 20.22
C ASP A 97 1.25 18.29 19.54
N TYR A 98 1.25 18.32 18.22
CA TYR A 98 1.94 17.32 17.37
C TYR A 98 1.50 15.86 17.53
N PHE A 99 0.70 15.49 18.54
CA PHE A 99 0.28 14.12 18.75
C PHE A 99 -0.57 13.59 17.59
N ALA A 100 -1.53 14.39 17.11
CA ALA A 100 -2.32 14.05 15.92
C ALA A 100 -1.44 13.81 14.69
N LEU A 101 -0.45 14.68 14.47
CA LEU A 101 0.48 14.59 13.34
C LEU A 101 1.36 13.33 13.42
N ILE A 102 1.93 13.04 14.59
CA ILE A 102 2.78 11.86 14.81
C ILE A 102 1.98 10.57 14.59
N CYS A 103 0.82 10.45 15.23
CA CYS A 103 -0.04 9.28 15.10
C CYS A 103 -0.53 9.08 13.67
N THR A 104 -0.95 10.14 12.98
CA THR A 104 -1.34 10.09 11.57
C THR A 104 -0.21 9.62 10.69
N THR A 105 0.99 10.17 10.87
CA THR A 105 2.18 9.76 10.09
C THR A 105 2.48 8.27 10.28
N ILE A 106 2.42 7.77 11.51
CA ILE A 106 2.63 6.35 11.82
C ILE A 106 1.57 5.48 11.13
N ILE A 107 0.29 5.86 11.24
CA ILE A 107 -0.81 5.12 10.64
C ILE A 107 -0.65 5.05 9.12
N ILE A 108 -0.42 6.20 8.46
CA ILE A 108 -0.27 6.29 7.00
C ILE A 108 0.97 5.51 6.54
N ALA A 109 2.13 5.72 7.15
CA ALA A 109 3.36 5.03 6.77
C ALA A 109 3.20 3.51 6.83
N ARG A 110 2.59 3.00 7.89
CA ARG A 110 2.31 1.57 8.06
C ARG A 110 1.31 1.05 7.01
N GLU A 111 0.26 1.80 6.69
CA GLU A 111 -0.72 1.39 5.68
C GLU A 111 -0.08 1.21 4.30
N PHE A 112 0.75 2.17 3.90
CA PHE A 112 1.47 2.10 2.64
C PHE A 112 2.48 0.95 2.62
N MET A 113 3.29 0.83 3.68
CA MET A 113 4.32 -0.20 3.78
C MET A 113 3.73 -1.62 3.66
N ILE A 114 2.69 -1.93 4.43
CA ILE A 114 2.05 -3.25 4.35
C ILE A 114 1.30 -3.43 3.03
N GLY A 115 0.73 -2.36 2.48
CA GLY A 115 0.12 -2.38 1.16
C GLY A 115 1.10 -2.81 0.08
N VAL A 116 2.30 -2.24 0.06
CA VAL A 116 3.38 -2.61 -0.89
C VAL A 116 3.81 -4.06 -0.69
N ILE A 117 4.04 -4.51 0.55
CA ILE A 117 4.43 -5.90 0.83
C ILE A 117 3.38 -6.89 0.33
N ARG A 118 2.09 -6.61 0.52
CA ARG A 118 1.00 -7.44 0.00
C ARG A 118 0.96 -7.47 -1.53
N GLN A 119 1.19 -6.35 -2.19
CA GLN A 119 1.25 -6.29 -3.65
C GLN A 119 2.43 -7.09 -4.19
N MET A 120 3.61 -6.98 -3.58
CA MET A 120 4.78 -7.78 -3.93
C MET A 120 4.52 -9.28 -3.75
N ALA A 121 3.90 -9.69 -2.64
CA ALA A 121 3.54 -11.08 -2.40
C ALA A 121 2.52 -11.61 -3.43
N ALA A 122 1.54 -10.80 -3.81
CA ALA A 122 0.55 -11.16 -4.81
C ALA A 122 1.18 -11.37 -6.20
N LEU A 123 2.17 -10.55 -6.59
CA LEU A 123 2.95 -10.75 -7.82
C LEU A 123 3.72 -12.07 -7.81
N LYS A 124 4.18 -12.53 -6.64
CA LYS A 124 4.85 -13.82 -6.43
C LYS A 124 3.88 -14.99 -6.28
N LYS A 125 2.56 -14.77 -6.40
CA LYS A 125 1.51 -15.77 -6.13
C LYS A 125 1.55 -16.35 -4.70
N VAL A 126 2.15 -15.62 -3.75
CA VAL A 126 2.19 -15.99 -2.32
C VAL A 126 0.99 -15.34 -1.63
N VAL A 127 0.14 -16.17 -1.02
CA VAL A 127 -1.02 -15.69 -0.27
C VAL A 127 -0.59 -15.39 1.16
N LEU A 128 -0.50 -14.10 1.51
CA LEU A 128 -0.22 -13.67 2.87
C LEU A 128 -1.51 -13.73 3.72
N ALA A 129 -1.46 -14.42 4.84
CA ALA A 129 -2.59 -14.54 5.75
C ALA A 129 -3.00 -13.16 6.33
N ALA A 130 -4.29 -12.90 6.37
CA ALA A 130 -4.82 -11.70 7.01
C ALA A 130 -4.67 -11.82 8.54
N ASP A 131 -4.02 -10.83 9.15
CA ASP A 131 -3.84 -10.76 10.60
C ASP A 131 -5.13 -10.28 11.27
N LYS A 132 -5.57 -10.95 12.35
CA LYS A 132 -6.74 -10.54 13.15
C LYS A 132 -6.56 -9.14 13.76
N LEU A 133 -5.34 -8.82 14.19
CA LEU A 133 -4.99 -7.49 14.71
C LEU A 133 -5.19 -6.38 13.66
N GLY A 134 -4.96 -6.68 12.37
CA GLY A 134 -5.22 -5.74 11.30
C GLY A 134 -6.69 -5.34 11.15
N LYS A 135 -7.64 -6.23 11.45
CA LYS A 135 -9.08 -5.92 11.42
C LYS A 135 -9.49 -5.04 12.60
N ILE A 136 -8.99 -5.35 13.81
CA ILE A 136 -9.28 -4.59 15.03
C ILE A 136 -8.78 -3.15 14.86
N LYS A 137 -7.53 -2.97 14.39
CA LYS A 137 -6.97 -1.63 14.20
C LYS A 137 -7.81 -0.79 13.24
N THR A 138 -8.27 -1.34 12.10
CA THR A 138 -9.07 -0.60 11.12
C THR A 138 -10.39 -0.15 11.73
N ALA A 139 -11.10 -1.05 12.40
CA ALA A 139 -12.34 -0.71 13.11
C ALA A 139 -12.09 0.38 14.18
N THR A 140 -11.06 0.24 15.01
CA THR A 140 -10.71 1.21 16.05
C THR A 140 -10.37 2.58 15.43
N THR A 141 -9.64 2.62 14.32
CA THR A 141 -9.32 3.87 13.61
C THR A 141 -10.58 4.55 13.08
N MET A 142 -11.51 3.79 12.46
CA MET A 142 -12.76 4.35 11.94
C MET A 142 -13.63 4.95 13.04
N PHE A 143 -13.79 4.25 14.18
CA PHE A 143 -14.52 4.78 15.33
C PHE A 143 -13.83 6.00 15.94
N ALA A 144 -12.50 5.95 16.10
CA ALA A 144 -11.73 7.08 16.60
C ALA A 144 -11.95 8.35 15.76
N LEU A 145 -11.82 8.23 14.43
CA LEU A 145 -12.04 9.34 13.52
C LEU A 145 -13.50 9.84 13.59
N THR A 146 -14.48 8.94 13.62
CA THR A 146 -15.89 9.33 13.74
C THR A 146 -16.15 10.14 15.00
N PHE A 147 -15.64 9.71 16.18
CA PHE A 147 -15.81 10.44 17.43
C PHE A 147 -15.07 11.78 17.43
N LEU A 148 -13.87 11.84 16.85
CA LEU A 148 -13.13 13.11 16.72
C LEU A 148 -13.84 14.09 15.80
N LEU A 149 -14.35 13.64 14.64
CA LEU A 149 -15.13 14.48 13.74
C LEU A 149 -16.43 14.97 14.40
N LEU A 150 -17.04 14.17 15.28
CA LEU A 150 -18.23 14.57 16.03
C LEU A 150 -17.90 15.55 17.14
N SER A 151 -16.66 15.70 17.55
CA SER A 151 -16.22 16.59 18.64
C SER A 151 -15.89 18.03 18.21
N ALA A 152 -16.26 18.43 17.00
CA ALA A 152 -15.95 19.74 16.44
C ALA A 152 -16.71 20.91 17.07
N ASN A 153 -17.58 20.66 18.06
CA ASN A 153 -18.33 21.69 18.79
C ASN A 153 -17.84 21.74 20.25
N ASP A 154 -17.85 22.94 20.86
CA ASP A 154 -17.37 23.20 22.22
C ASP A 154 -18.37 22.89 23.34
N ASN A 155 -19.50 22.26 23.03
CA ASN A 155 -20.45 21.83 24.06
C ASN A 155 -19.88 20.64 24.87
N ILE A 156 -20.22 20.59 26.15
CA ILE A 156 -19.72 19.60 27.14
C ILE A 156 -19.96 18.15 26.69
N VAL A 157 -21.05 17.89 25.97
CA VAL A 157 -21.33 16.53 25.41
C VAL A 157 -20.32 16.15 24.34
N PHE A 158 -19.90 17.09 23.50
CA PHE A 158 -18.94 16.85 22.43
C PHE A 158 -17.49 16.79 22.94
N GLU A 159 -17.21 17.42 24.10
CA GLU A 159 -15.95 17.24 24.82
C GLU A 159 -15.71 15.76 25.21
N VAL A 160 -16.75 15.08 25.68
CA VAL A 160 -16.67 13.65 26.00
C VAL A 160 -16.25 12.84 24.72
N PHE A 161 -16.85 13.15 23.57
CA PHE A 161 -16.47 12.53 22.30
C PHE A 161 -15.03 12.83 21.90
N ARG A 162 -14.51 14.03 22.21
CA ARG A 162 -13.10 14.41 22.00
C ARG A 162 -12.16 13.52 22.81
N TYR A 163 -12.41 13.35 24.09
CA TYR A 163 -11.58 12.48 24.95
C TYR A 163 -11.65 11.01 24.52
N VAL A 164 -12.85 10.50 24.30
CA VAL A 164 -13.05 9.11 23.83
C VAL A 164 -12.36 8.90 22.47
N GLY A 165 -12.56 9.83 21.54
CA GLY A 165 -11.93 9.80 20.21
C GLY A 165 -10.40 9.82 20.31
N THR A 166 -9.82 10.68 21.17
CA THR A 166 -8.38 10.77 21.39
C THR A 166 -7.79 9.47 21.96
N VAL A 167 -8.46 8.87 22.96
CA VAL A 167 -8.03 7.59 23.54
C VAL A 167 -8.11 6.48 22.50
N LEU A 168 -9.21 6.39 21.75
CA LEU A 168 -9.34 5.41 20.66
C LEU A 168 -8.30 5.62 19.57
N PHE A 169 -7.95 6.87 19.26
CA PHE A 169 -6.92 7.19 18.28
C PHE A 169 -5.52 6.75 18.73
N ALA A 170 -5.19 6.97 20.00
CA ALA A 170 -3.97 6.46 20.60
C ALA A 170 -3.89 4.93 20.57
N LEU A 171 -5.00 4.25 20.95
CA LEU A 171 -5.09 2.79 20.89
C LEU A 171 -4.98 2.26 19.44
N ALA A 172 -5.64 2.92 18.47
CA ALA A 172 -5.53 2.57 17.06
C ALA A 172 -4.10 2.69 16.55
N THR A 173 -3.37 3.74 16.97
CA THR A 173 -1.96 3.92 16.63
C THR A 173 -1.10 2.81 17.24
N LEU A 174 -1.32 2.47 18.51
CA LEU A 174 -0.61 1.39 19.18
C LEU A 174 -0.86 0.03 18.50
N PHE A 175 -2.12 -0.30 18.19
CA PHE A 175 -2.45 -1.52 17.44
C PHE A 175 -1.83 -1.51 16.04
N THR A 176 -1.75 -0.35 15.42
CA THR A 176 -1.12 -0.17 14.10
C THR A 176 0.36 -0.48 14.17
N LEU A 177 1.08 0.01 15.17
CA LEU A 177 2.50 -0.28 15.40
C LEU A 177 2.74 -1.78 15.67
N ILE A 178 2.02 -2.36 16.63
CA ILE A 178 2.19 -3.77 17.00
C ILE A 178 1.89 -4.69 15.81
N SER A 179 0.76 -4.46 15.12
CA SER A 179 0.39 -5.23 13.94
C SER A 179 1.39 -5.04 12.78
N GLY A 180 1.92 -3.83 12.62
CA GLY A 180 2.92 -3.51 11.61
C GLY A 180 4.24 -4.24 11.83
N LEU A 181 4.77 -4.15 13.04
CA LEU A 181 6.01 -4.84 13.43
C LEU A 181 5.88 -6.36 13.32
N ASN A 182 4.79 -6.93 13.85
CA ASN A 182 4.55 -8.37 13.76
C ASN A 182 4.43 -8.85 12.29
N TYR A 183 3.82 -8.05 11.44
CA TYR A 183 3.70 -8.36 10.01
C TYR A 183 5.05 -8.30 9.28
N LEU A 184 5.88 -7.31 9.60
CA LEU A 184 7.24 -7.19 9.06
C LEU A 184 8.11 -8.38 9.47
N ILE A 185 8.13 -8.73 10.77
CA ILE A 185 8.93 -9.84 11.28
C ILE A 185 8.53 -11.16 10.63
N LYS A 186 7.22 -11.44 10.51
CA LYS A 186 6.71 -12.67 9.88
C LYS A 186 7.02 -12.79 8.39
N ASN A 187 7.17 -11.67 7.68
CA ASN A 187 7.36 -11.68 6.24
C ASN A 187 8.74 -11.15 5.83
N PHE A 188 9.65 -11.00 6.78
CA PHE A 188 11.00 -10.47 6.56
C PHE A 188 11.78 -11.32 5.55
N ASP A 189 11.71 -12.64 5.67
CA ASP A 189 12.37 -13.58 4.77
C ASP A 189 11.87 -13.46 3.31
N LEU A 190 10.58 -13.12 3.13
CA LEU A 190 10.02 -12.91 1.80
C LEU A 190 10.59 -11.65 1.13
N ILE A 191 10.86 -10.62 1.93
CA ILE A 191 11.41 -9.34 1.45
C ILE A 191 12.89 -9.53 1.10
N LEU A 192 13.65 -10.20 1.97
CA LEU A 192 15.10 -10.36 1.83
C LEU A 192 15.48 -11.39 0.74
N SER A 193 14.69 -12.44 0.55
CA SER A 193 14.98 -13.51 -0.43
C SER A 193 15.05 -13.03 -1.88
N ASP A 194 14.42 -11.90 -2.22
CA ASP A 194 14.48 -11.33 -3.56
C ASP A 194 15.79 -10.61 -3.84
N ASP A 195 16.28 -9.88 -2.86
CA ASP A 195 17.56 -9.17 -3.03
C ASP A 195 18.73 -10.15 -3.14
N ILE A 196 18.65 -11.26 -2.38
CA ILE A 196 19.65 -12.33 -2.43
C ILE A 196 19.61 -13.04 -3.79
N LYS A 197 18.43 -13.41 -4.30
CA LYS A 197 18.27 -14.07 -5.61
C LYS A 197 18.68 -13.16 -6.76
N LYS A 198 18.29 -11.87 -6.75
CA LYS A 198 18.72 -10.90 -7.76
C LYS A 198 20.24 -10.67 -7.76
N ASN A 199 20.84 -10.63 -6.57
CA ASN A 199 22.28 -10.47 -6.45
C ASN A 199 23.04 -11.72 -6.91
N GLN A 200 22.49 -12.93 -6.66
CA GLN A 200 23.06 -14.18 -7.16
C GLN A 200 22.93 -14.30 -8.68
N GLN A 201 21.78 -13.93 -9.27
CA GLN A 201 21.61 -13.90 -10.73
C GLN A 201 22.55 -12.91 -11.40
N LYS A 202 22.68 -11.69 -10.90
CA LYS A 202 23.63 -10.70 -11.42
C LYS A 202 25.08 -11.13 -11.28
N LYS A 203 25.41 -11.95 -10.30
CA LYS A 203 26.74 -12.47 -10.10
C LYS A 203 27.05 -13.60 -11.09
N SER A 204 26.10 -14.52 -11.31
CA SER A 204 26.22 -15.58 -12.31
C SER A 204 26.22 -15.06 -13.75
N GLU A 205 25.45 -14.03 -14.08
CA GLU A 205 25.49 -13.36 -15.40
C GLU A 205 26.85 -12.69 -15.64
N LYS A 206 27.43 -12.02 -14.64
CA LYS A 206 28.77 -11.42 -14.76
C LYS A 206 29.87 -12.46 -14.85
N GLU A 207 29.76 -13.60 -14.20
CA GLU A 207 30.73 -14.70 -14.28
C GLU A 207 30.65 -15.40 -15.64
N GLN A 208 29.44 -15.53 -16.21
CA GLN A 208 29.30 -16.07 -17.60
C GLN A 208 29.82 -15.11 -18.65
N ASP A 209 29.56 -13.81 -18.54
CA ASP A 209 30.10 -12.80 -19.47
C ASP A 209 31.65 -12.73 -19.39
N GLY A 210 32.19 -12.86 -18.17
CA GLY A 210 33.65 -12.91 -17.96
C GLY A 210 34.30 -14.16 -18.63
N GLN A 211 33.65 -15.31 -18.47
CA GLN A 211 34.14 -16.56 -19.10
C GLN A 211 34.03 -16.55 -20.64
N LEU A 212 32.95 -15.96 -21.20
CA LEU A 212 32.82 -15.79 -22.65
C LEU A 212 33.88 -14.84 -23.23
N THR A 213 34.24 -13.78 -22.54
CA THR A 213 35.30 -12.86 -22.96
C THR A 213 36.68 -13.52 -22.89
N GLU A 214 36.94 -14.35 -21.91
CA GLU A 214 38.22 -15.05 -21.76
C GLU A 214 38.42 -16.18 -22.80
N THR A 215 37.34 -16.91 -23.14
CA THR A 215 37.35 -17.92 -24.21
C THR A 215 37.55 -17.30 -25.59
N VAL A 216 36.90 -16.15 -25.88
CA VAL A 216 37.09 -15.43 -27.14
C VAL A 216 38.52 -14.88 -27.28
N HIS A 217 39.13 -14.43 -26.18
CA HIS A 217 40.56 -14.01 -26.21
C HIS A 217 41.53 -15.16 -26.39
N THR A 218 41.28 -16.32 -25.79
CA THR A 218 42.13 -17.54 -25.99
C THR A 218 41.97 -18.12 -27.39
N ASP A 219 40.77 -18.17 -27.93
CA ASP A 219 40.55 -18.67 -29.32
C ASP A 219 41.18 -17.74 -30.37
N ASN A 220 41.09 -16.41 -30.19
CA ASN A 220 41.78 -15.47 -31.07
C ASN A 220 43.29 -15.54 -30.96
N ALA A 221 43.85 -15.73 -29.77
CA ALA A 221 45.28 -15.91 -29.59
C ALA A 221 45.79 -17.20 -30.25
N GLN A 222 45.01 -18.29 -30.17
CA GLN A 222 45.34 -19.57 -30.81
C GLN A 222 45.23 -19.51 -32.35
N ALA A 223 44.25 -18.76 -32.87
CA ALA A 223 44.11 -18.54 -34.32
C ALA A 223 45.31 -17.77 -34.89
N VAL A 224 45.80 -16.74 -34.21
CA VAL A 224 46.98 -15.97 -34.62
C VAL A 224 48.26 -16.82 -34.61
N LEU A 225 48.44 -17.66 -33.58
CA LEU A 225 49.60 -18.58 -33.52
C LEU A 225 49.58 -19.64 -34.62
N ASN A 226 48.41 -20.12 -35.01
CA ASN A 226 48.27 -21.07 -36.11
C ASN A 226 48.54 -20.43 -37.50
N GLU A 227 48.15 -19.15 -37.69
CA GLU A 227 48.49 -18.40 -38.91
C GLU A 227 50.00 -18.16 -39.03
N GLU A 228 50.67 -17.78 -37.93
CA GLU A 228 52.14 -17.59 -37.95
C GLU A 228 52.90 -18.88 -38.26
N GLN A 229 52.44 -20.04 -37.75
CA GLN A 229 53.06 -21.35 -38.07
C GLN A 229 52.80 -21.75 -39.51
N THR A 230 51.66 -21.41 -40.09
CA THR A 230 51.37 -21.74 -41.51
C THR A 230 52.24 -20.91 -42.47
N VAL A 231 52.47 -19.63 -42.13
CA VAL A 231 53.34 -18.74 -42.93
C VAL A 231 54.81 -19.16 -42.86
N GLN A 232 55.26 -19.63 -41.68
CA GLN A 232 56.67 -20.17 -41.58
C GLN A 232 56.90 -21.45 -42.35
N THR A 233 55.88 -22.31 -42.43
CA THR A 233 55.96 -23.56 -43.18
C THR A 233 56.01 -23.32 -44.71
N GLN A 234 55.24 -22.35 -45.21
CA GLN A 234 55.26 -21.95 -46.61
C GLN A 234 56.56 -21.28 -47.06
N ASN A 235 57.21 -20.50 -46.20
CA ASN A 235 58.47 -19.85 -46.51
C ASN A 235 59.71 -20.81 -46.44
N GLY A 236 59.55 -21.96 -45.77
CA GLY A 236 60.58 -22.97 -45.67
C GLY A 236 60.67 -23.89 -46.91
N GLU A 237 59.63 -23.98 -47.74
CA GLU A 237 59.61 -24.82 -48.95
C GLU A 237 60.08 -24.13 -50.24
N VAL A 238 60.26 -22.82 -50.26
CA VAL A 238 60.69 -22.04 -51.46
C VAL A 238 62.19 -21.88 -51.49
N GLY A 239 62.94 -22.46 -50.54
CA GLY A 239 64.43 -22.33 -50.46
C GLY A 239 65.22 -23.59 -50.77
N LYS A 240 64.70 -24.51 -51.61
CA LYS A 240 65.47 -25.64 -52.11
C LYS A 240 65.46 -25.73 -53.64
#